data_2edd4528b5baa5883aaf6e3cdda8ddb9
#
_entry.id   2edd4528b5baa5883aaf6e3cdda8ddb9
#
_cell.length_a   1.000
_cell.length_b   1.000
_cell.length_c   1.000
_cell.angle_alpha   90.00
_cell.angle_beta   90.00
_cell.angle_gamma   90.00
#
_symmetry.space_group_name_H-M   'P 1'
#
loop_
_entity.id
_entity.type
_entity.pdbx_description
1 polymer ?
#
loop_
_entity_poly.entity_id
_entity_poly.type
_entity_poly.pdbx_seq_one_letter_code
_entity_poly.pdbx_strand_id
1 'polypeptide(L)'
;MYLDGEDYLGKPYEERRSKLEKLVSGEGTIRFSNRIIATNSKQIDKYFEQEIESGLEGIVAKDLSAPYIAGARKFSWIKLKRSYKGELSDTIDLVIIGYYLGKGHRAEFGFGGLLAAVYNDKRDVFETITRIGTGFTERNMQMFKVLLKKISSERKPARVDAIIEPNFWVDPKYVVTVRADEITKSPMHTCGRESDSPDATGYALRFPRLVSDGIREDKSPEDATTTKEIIEMYKLQKKVKVES
;
A
#
# COMPACT_ATOMS: atom_id res chain seq x y z
N MET A 1 16.33 -23.76 6.02
CA MET A 1 17.78 -23.99 5.98
C MET A 1 18.02 -25.48 5.99
N TYR A 2 18.80 -25.97 5.05
CA TYR A 2 19.24 -27.36 4.96
C TYR A 2 20.76 -27.36 5.08
N LEU A 3 21.33 -28.18 5.94
CA LEU A 3 22.75 -28.14 6.24
C LEU A 3 23.25 -29.54 6.65
N ASP A 4 24.31 -30.03 6.04
CA ASP A 4 24.98 -31.32 6.35
C ASP A 4 23.99 -32.51 6.39
N GLY A 5 23.00 -32.52 5.48
CA GLY A 5 21.98 -33.58 5.43
C GLY A 5 20.81 -33.38 6.39
N GLU A 6 20.82 -32.33 7.21
CA GLU A 6 19.76 -32.05 8.20
C GLU A 6 18.86 -30.90 7.75
N ASP A 7 17.53 -31.08 7.87
CA ASP A 7 16.53 -30.03 7.63
C ASP A 7 16.23 -29.25 8.92
N TYR A 8 16.49 -27.93 8.87
CA TYR A 8 16.24 -27.01 9.96
C TYR A 8 14.88 -26.29 9.86
N LEU A 9 14.04 -26.58 8.89
CA LEU A 9 12.74 -25.90 8.75
C LEU A 9 11.83 -26.14 9.94
N GLY A 10 11.79 -27.39 10.43
CA GLY A 10 10.99 -27.78 11.60
C GLY A 10 11.54 -27.32 12.95
N LYS A 11 12.79 -26.84 13.01
CA LYS A 11 13.43 -26.39 14.25
C LYS A 11 12.93 -25.02 14.70
N PRO A 12 12.95 -24.71 16.01
CA PRO A 12 12.68 -23.36 16.54
C PRO A 12 13.57 -22.30 15.90
N TYR A 13 13.04 -21.05 15.80
CA TYR A 13 13.81 -19.95 15.24
C TYR A 13 15.15 -19.75 15.95
N GLU A 14 15.16 -19.84 17.28
CA GLU A 14 16.36 -19.65 18.09
C GLU A 14 17.46 -20.68 17.76
N GLU A 15 17.11 -21.94 17.61
CA GLU A 15 18.05 -23.01 17.23
C GLU A 15 18.62 -22.76 15.81
N ARG A 16 17.75 -22.41 14.87
CA ARG A 16 18.17 -22.11 13.49
C ARG A 16 19.10 -20.88 13.43
N ARG A 17 18.81 -19.86 14.21
CA ARG A 17 19.64 -18.65 14.29
C ARG A 17 21.00 -18.94 14.94
N SER A 18 21.03 -19.67 16.05
CA SER A 18 22.26 -20.07 16.72
C SER A 18 23.15 -20.94 15.84
N LYS A 19 22.57 -21.85 15.06
CA LYS A 19 23.32 -22.65 14.10
C LYS A 19 23.93 -21.76 12.99
N LEU A 20 23.18 -20.81 12.46
CA LEU A 20 23.64 -19.89 11.43
C LEU A 20 24.79 -19.00 11.94
N GLU A 21 24.71 -18.50 13.18
CA GLU A 21 25.74 -17.66 13.81
C GLU A 21 27.06 -18.41 14.01
N LYS A 22 27.02 -19.73 14.15
CA LYS A 22 28.23 -20.57 14.20
C LYS A 22 28.88 -20.82 12.84
N LEU A 23 28.11 -20.69 11.76
CA LEU A 23 28.58 -20.95 10.39
C LEU A 23 29.14 -19.73 9.68
N VAL A 24 28.68 -18.55 10.07
CA VAL A 24 28.99 -17.27 9.41
C VAL A 24 29.70 -16.38 10.43
N SER A 25 30.90 -15.91 10.11
CA SER A 25 31.67 -15.02 11.00
C SER A 25 30.98 -13.65 11.22
N GLY A 26 30.04 -13.28 10.36
CA GLY A 26 29.38 -11.96 10.38
C GLY A 26 30.26 -10.84 9.82
N GLU A 27 31.47 -11.12 9.38
CA GLU A 27 32.38 -10.18 8.73
C GLU A 27 32.33 -10.35 7.21
N GLY A 28 32.48 -9.26 6.47
CA GLY A 28 32.50 -9.29 4.99
C GLY A 28 31.14 -9.06 4.33
N THR A 29 30.92 -9.73 3.19
CA THR A 29 29.73 -9.54 2.35
C THR A 29 28.44 -10.07 2.99
N ILE A 30 28.52 -11.14 3.77
CA ILE A 30 27.38 -11.74 4.48
C ILE A 30 27.39 -11.23 5.91
N ARG A 31 26.33 -10.51 6.29
CA ARG A 31 26.15 -9.95 7.63
C ARG A 31 24.84 -10.41 8.25
N PHE A 32 24.82 -10.48 9.56
CA PHE A 32 23.58 -10.71 10.29
C PHE A 32 22.77 -9.42 10.39
N SER A 33 21.43 -9.56 10.26
CA SER A 33 20.53 -8.49 10.67
C SER A 33 20.63 -8.29 12.18
N ASN A 34 20.60 -7.03 12.63
CA ASN A 34 20.48 -6.68 14.05
C ASN A 34 19.24 -7.32 14.65
N ARG A 35 19.30 -7.67 15.92
CA ARG A 35 18.14 -8.17 16.66
C ARG A 35 18.24 -7.80 18.14
N ILE A 36 17.07 -7.72 18.77
CA ILE A 36 16.91 -7.80 20.22
C ILE A 36 16.04 -9.00 20.59
N ILE A 37 16.11 -9.46 21.82
CA ILE A 37 15.13 -10.37 22.40
C ILE A 37 14.23 -9.52 23.31
N ALA A 38 12.96 -9.38 22.95
CA ALA A 38 11.98 -8.60 23.67
C ALA A 38 11.05 -9.49 24.50
N THR A 39 10.81 -9.09 25.75
CA THR A 39 9.91 -9.77 26.69
C THR A 39 8.57 -9.04 26.86
N ASN A 40 8.45 -7.82 26.30
CA ASN A 40 7.23 -7.03 26.36
C ASN A 40 7.12 -6.07 25.15
N SER A 41 5.93 -5.52 24.92
CA SER A 41 5.63 -4.63 23.80
C SER A 41 6.43 -3.32 23.84
N LYS A 42 6.69 -2.76 25.01
CA LYS A 42 7.45 -1.51 25.14
C LYS A 42 8.87 -1.63 24.60
N GLN A 43 9.51 -2.79 24.77
CA GLN A 43 10.84 -3.03 24.20
C GLN A 43 10.78 -3.14 22.67
N ILE A 44 9.71 -3.73 22.12
CA ILE A 44 9.48 -3.81 20.68
C ILE A 44 9.25 -2.42 20.11
N ASP A 45 8.41 -1.60 20.74
CA ASP A 45 8.12 -0.23 20.31
C ASP A 45 9.40 0.64 20.33
N LYS A 46 10.17 0.57 21.40
CA LYS A 46 11.44 1.32 21.50
C LYS A 46 12.43 0.92 20.40
N TYR A 47 12.59 -0.38 20.18
CA TYR A 47 13.49 -0.87 19.12
C TYR A 47 12.98 -0.48 17.74
N PHE A 48 11.67 -0.57 17.52
CA PHE A 48 11.04 -0.13 16.28
C PHE A 48 11.34 1.35 15.99
N GLU A 49 11.19 2.23 16.97
CA GLU A 49 11.49 3.66 16.81
C GLU A 49 12.97 3.90 16.49
N GLN A 50 13.89 3.25 17.18
CA GLN A 50 15.33 3.33 16.90
C GLN A 50 15.69 2.90 15.46
N GLU A 51 15.10 1.80 14.96
CA GLU A 51 15.38 1.32 13.63
C GLU A 51 14.75 2.23 12.55
N ILE A 52 13.60 2.85 12.83
CA ILE A 52 13.00 3.88 11.96
C ILE A 52 13.90 5.13 11.90
N GLU A 53 14.40 5.63 13.03
CA GLU A 53 15.33 6.75 13.08
C GLU A 53 16.63 6.46 12.31
N SER A 54 17.06 5.19 12.30
CA SER A 54 18.20 4.72 11.52
C SER A 54 17.91 4.59 10.00
N GLY A 55 16.69 4.95 9.55
CA GLY A 55 16.29 4.95 8.15
C GLY A 55 15.74 3.62 7.63
N LEU A 56 15.46 2.65 8.49
CA LEU A 56 14.86 1.38 8.09
C LEU A 56 13.35 1.49 7.90
N GLU A 57 12.77 0.61 7.09
CA GLU A 57 11.33 0.56 6.83
C GLU A 57 10.52 0.06 8.05
N GLY A 58 11.17 -0.68 8.94
CA GLY A 58 10.55 -1.29 10.10
C GLY A 58 11.30 -2.53 10.58
N ILE A 59 10.66 -3.31 11.43
CA ILE A 59 11.22 -4.52 12.02
C ILE A 59 10.35 -5.75 11.74
N VAL A 60 10.93 -6.94 11.94
CA VAL A 60 10.21 -8.21 11.91
C VAL A 60 10.29 -8.86 13.28
N ALA A 61 9.17 -8.90 14.02
CA ALA A 61 9.06 -9.67 15.25
C ALA A 61 8.87 -11.15 14.92
N LYS A 62 9.63 -12.02 15.55
CA LYS A 62 9.58 -13.48 15.34
C LYS A 62 9.40 -14.19 16.65
N ASP A 63 8.54 -15.21 16.68
CA ASP A 63 8.42 -16.12 17.79
C ASP A 63 9.66 -17.04 17.83
N LEU A 64 10.37 -17.04 18.96
CA LEU A 64 11.63 -17.78 19.14
C LEU A 64 11.41 -19.29 19.05
N SER A 65 10.27 -19.78 19.51
CA SER A 65 9.91 -21.20 19.54
C SER A 65 9.32 -21.72 18.22
N ALA A 66 8.92 -20.82 17.31
CA ALA A 66 8.22 -21.23 16.11
C ALA A 66 9.13 -21.85 15.04
N PRO A 67 8.67 -22.92 14.36
CA PRO A 67 9.33 -23.45 13.16
C PRO A 67 9.15 -22.49 11.98
N TYR A 68 9.89 -22.74 10.90
CA TYR A 68 9.69 -22.03 9.64
C TYR A 68 8.62 -22.74 8.80
N ILE A 69 7.57 -22.03 8.46
CA ILE A 69 6.49 -22.53 7.60
C ILE A 69 6.42 -21.66 6.34
N ALA A 70 6.85 -22.22 5.22
CA ALA A 70 6.83 -21.51 3.93
C ALA A 70 5.37 -21.24 3.49
N GLY A 71 5.13 -20.03 2.95
CA GLY A 71 3.84 -19.64 2.37
C GLY A 71 2.70 -19.43 3.36
N ALA A 72 2.88 -19.71 4.64
CA ALA A 72 1.82 -19.56 5.65
C ALA A 72 1.78 -18.13 6.21
N ARG A 73 0.58 -17.54 6.24
CA ARG A 73 0.30 -16.32 7.00
C ARG A 73 -0.06 -16.71 8.44
N LYS A 74 0.95 -17.01 9.25
CA LYS A 74 0.79 -17.31 10.69
C LYS A 74 1.47 -16.24 11.52
N PHE A 75 1.07 -16.10 12.78
CA PHE A 75 1.64 -15.13 13.72
C PHE A 75 3.05 -15.47 14.23
N SER A 76 3.68 -16.53 13.73
CA SER A 76 5.06 -16.90 14.06
C SER A 76 6.10 -15.84 13.65
N TRP A 77 5.72 -14.91 12.79
CA TRP A 77 6.48 -13.69 12.47
C TRP A 77 5.54 -12.58 12.00
N ILE A 78 5.78 -11.37 12.48
CA ILE A 78 4.96 -10.19 12.23
C ILE A 78 5.87 -9.07 11.73
N LYS A 79 5.51 -8.46 10.60
CA LYS A 79 6.18 -7.27 10.10
C LYS A 79 5.55 -6.05 10.74
N LEU A 80 6.36 -5.27 11.45
CA LEU A 80 5.99 -3.95 11.95
C LEU A 80 6.66 -2.92 11.05
N LYS A 81 5.87 -2.15 10.33
CA LYS A 81 6.35 -1.13 9.41
C LYS A 81 5.89 0.24 9.88
N ARG A 82 6.66 1.27 9.58
CA ARG A 82 6.31 2.67 9.84
C ARG A 82 4.93 3.03 9.28
N SER A 83 4.59 2.53 8.10
CA SER A 83 3.28 2.68 7.46
C SER A 83 2.09 2.21 8.31
N TYR A 84 2.31 1.33 9.31
CA TYR A 84 1.23 0.92 10.23
C TYR A 84 0.93 1.94 11.32
N LYS A 85 1.81 2.90 11.57
CA LYS A 85 1.55 4.04 12.48
C LYS A 85 0.90 5.23 11.74
N GLY A 86 0.63 5.12 10.42
CA GLY A 86 -0.12 6.05 9.59
C GLY A 86 0.41 7.50 9.66
N GLU A 87 1.29 7.87 8.74
CA GLU A 87 1.79 9.26 8.66
C GLU A 87 0.80 10.21 7.99
N LEU A 88 -0.09 9.68 7.16
CA LEU A 88 -1.23 10.44 6.64
C LEU A 88 -2.38 10.33 7.64
N SER A 89 -2.51 11.33 8.51
CA SER A 89 -3.61 11.45 9.46
C SER A 89 -4.93 11.73 8.74
N ASP A 90 -4.88 12.30 7.55
CA ASP A 90 -6.03 12.76 6.80
C ASP A 90 -6.54 11.71 5.82
N THR A 91 -7.83 11.78 5.55
CA THR A 91 -8.48 11.04 4.47
C THR A 91 -8.35 11.82 3.16
N ILE A 92 -8.35 11.09 2.06
CA ILE A 92 -8.20 11.63 0.70
C ILE A 92 -9.45 11.27 -0.08
N ASP A 93 -10.09 12.25 -0.68
CA ASP A 93 -11.25 12.04 -1.54
C ASP A 93 -10.78 11.83 -2.98
N LEU A 94 -11.13 10.70 -3.57
CA LEU A 94 -10.68 10.29 -4.90
C LEU A 94 -11.85 10.03 -5.83
N VAL A 95 -11.65 10.32 -7.10
CA VAL A 95 -12.61 10.04 -8.18
C VAL A 95 -12.40 8.64 -8.72
N ILE A 96 -13.47 7.86 -8.83
CA ILE A 96 -13.44 6.55 -9.47
C ILE A 96 -13.38 6.75 -10.99
N ILE A 97 -12.35 6.17 -11.63
CA ILE A 97 -12.13 6.22 -13.08
C ILE A 97 -12.13 4.84 -13.74
N GLY A 98 -12.20 3.78 -12.96
CA GLY A 98 -12.27 2.41 -13.44
C GLY A 98 -12.40 1.40 -12.32
N TYR A 99 -12.68 0.14 -12.67
CA TYR A 99 -12.71 -0.93 -11.70
C TYR A 99 -12.14 -2.23 -12.25
N TYR A 100 -11.77 -3.12 -11.33
CA TYR A 100 -11.20 -4.42 -11.61
C TYR A 100 -12.17 -5.53 -11.22
N LEU A 101 -12.12 -6.63 -11.96
CA LEU A 101 -12.84 -7.85 -11.61
C LEU A 101 -12.18 -8.56 -10.43
N GLY A 102 -13.00 -9.21 -9.62
CA GLY A 102 -12.55 -10.01 -8.49
C GLY A 102 -11.79 -11.27 -8.94
N LYS A 103 -10.78 -11.67 -8.15
CA LYS A 103 -10.06 -12.94 -8.29
C LYS A 103 -10.19 -13.75 -7.01
N GLY A 104 -10.12 -15.08 -7.12
CA GLY A 104 -10.29 -15.98 -5.97
C GLY A 104 -11.66 -15.80 -5.33
N HIS A 105 -11.73 -15.71 -4.02
CA HIS A 105 -13.00 -15.54 -3.27
C HIS A 105 -13.84 -14.33 -3.74
N ARG A 106 -13.20 -13.28 -4.25
CA ARG A 106 -13.91 -12.09 -4.75
C ARG A 106 -14.48 -12.26 -6.15
N ALA A 107 -14.20 -13.36 -6.84
CA ALA A 107 -14.77 -13.63 -8.19
C ALA A 107 -16.30 -13.73 -8.14
N GLU A 108 -16.87 -14.24 -7.05
CA GLU A 108 -18.31 -14.36 -6.82
C GLU A 108 -19.03 -13.00 -6.87
N PHE A 109 -18.37 -11.98 -6.33
CA PHE A 109 -18.91 -10.60 -6.34
C PHE A 109 -18.75 -9.91 -7.69
N GLY A 110 -17.90 -10.44 -8.61
CA GLY A 110 -17.58 -9.82 -9.89
C GLY A 110 -16.95 -8.41 -9.76
N PHE A 111 -16.39 -8.09 -8.58
CA PHE A 111 -15.74 -6.83 -8.23
C PHE A 111 -14.50 -7.10 -7.39
N GLY A 112 -13.36 -6.52 -7.76
CA GLY A 112 -12.08 -6.76 -7.09
C GLY A 112 -11.42 -5.51 -6.52
N GLY A 113 -11.78 -4.34 -7.02
CA GLY A 113 -11.23 -3.07 -6.58
C GLY A 113 -11.46 -1.92 -7.55
N LEU A 114 -11.03 -0.73 -7.17
CA LEU A 114 -11.20 0.50 -7.93
C LEU A 114 -9.86 0.99 -8.46
N LEU A 115 -9.88 1.65 -9.63
CA LEU A 115 -8.84 2.57 -10.07
C LEU A 115 -9.34 3.98 -9.77
N ALA A 116 -8.51 4.77 -9.07
CA ALA A 116 -8.90 6.07 -8.58
C ALA A 116 -7.89 7.16 -8.96
N ALA A 117 -8.41 8.38 -9.07
CA ALA A 117 -7.69 9.55 -9.55
C ALA A 117 -7.95 10.76 -8.66
N VAL A 118 -7.08 11.75 -8.76
CA VAL A 118 -7.25 13.11 -8.24
C VAL A 118 -7.55 14.06 -9.39
N TYR A 119 -8.11 15.22 -9.08
CA TYR A 119 -8.40 16.23 -10.07
C TYR A 119 -7.23 17.19 -10.29
N ASN A 120 -6.83 17.40 -11.53
CA ASN A 120 -5.89 18.43 -11.92
C ASN A 120 -6.66 19.61 -12.52
N ASP A 121 -6.87 20.65 -11.73
CA ASP A 121 -7.63 21.85 -12.07
C ASP A 121 -7.01 22.67 -13.20
N LYS A 122 -5.68 22.62 -13.38
CA LYS A 122 -4.97 23.32 -14.43
C LYS A 122 -5.12 22.70 -15.81
N ARG A 123 -5.22 21.37 -15.86
CA ARG A 123 -5.33 20.59 -17.10
C ARG A 123 -6.75 20.13 -17.38
N ASP A 124 -7.67 20.29 -16.43
CA ASP A 124 -9.04 19.77 -16.45
C ASP A 124 -9.10 18.26 -16.73
N VAL A 125 -8.26 17.49 -16.04
CA VAL A 125 -8.19 16.02 -16.16
C VAL A 125 -8.12 15.36 -14.81
N PHE A 126 -8.48 14.06 -14.77
CA PHE A 126 -8.35 13.17 -13.62
C PHE A 126 -7.10 12.33 -13.77
N GLU A 127 -6.09 12.58 -12.92
CA GLU A 127 -4.79 11.90 -12.92
C GLU A 127 -4.79 10.71 -11.97
N THR A 128 -4.41 9.53 -12.46
CA THR A 128 -4.35 8.32 -11.61
C THR A 128 -3.42 8.48 -10.44
N ILE A 129 -3.84 7.98 -9.27
CA ILE A 129 -3.01 8.01 -8.05
C ILE A 129 -2.94 6.64 -7.35
N THR A 130 -3.93 5.78 -7.50
CA THR A 130 -3.92 4.49 -6.79
C THR A 130 -4.91 3.47 -7.31
N ARG A 131 -4.65 2.20 -6.96
CA ARG A 131 -5.61 1.10 -7.01
C ARG A 131 -6.06 0.78 -5.60
N ILE A 132 -7.36 0.82 -5.35
CA ILE A 132 -7.95 0.52 -4.04
C ILE A 132 -8.43 -0.93 -4.08
N GLY A 133 -7.76 -1.80 -3.33
CA GLY A 133 -8.09 -3.24 -3.25
C GLY A 133 -8.57 -3.70 -1.87
N THR A 134 -8.65 -2.80 -0.87
CA THR A 134 -8.98 -3.13 0.52
C THR A 134 -9.96 -2.13 1.11
N GLY A 135 -10.57 -2.49 2.25
CA GLY A 135 -11.59 -1.67 2.92
C GLY A 135 -13.01 -1.87 2.41
N PHE A 136 -13.24 -2.84 1.52
CA PHE A 136 -14.57 -3.14 0.99
C PHE A 136 -15.31 -4.14 1.87
N THR A 137 -16.56 -3.84 2.19
CA THR A 137 -17.54 -4.79 2.68
C THR A 137 -18.24 -5.49 1.50
N GLU A 138 -18.86 -6.65 1.73
CA GLU A 138 -19.64 -7.33 0.67
C GLU A 138 -20.76 -6.44 0.13
N ARG A 139 -21.43 -5.69 1.02
CA ARG A 139 -22.48 -4.75 0.65
C ARG A 139 -21.98 -3.69 -0.32
N ASN A 140 -20.84 -3.05 -0.02
CA ASN A 140 -20.35 -1.99 -0.91
C ASN A 140 -19.71 -2.55 -2.19
N MET A 141 -19.17 -3.78 -2.18
CA MET A 141 -18.74 -4.45 -3.43
C MET A 141 -19.92 -4.68 -4.39
N GLN A 142 -21.06 -5.15 -3.87
CA GLN A 142 -22.29 -5.32 -4.67
C GLN A 142 -22.82 -3.97 -5.20
N MET A 143 -22.83 -2.95 -4.34
CA MET A 143 -23.22 -1.60 -4.72
C MET A 143 -22.34 -1.04 -5.85
N PHE A 144 -21.01 -1.09 -5.70
CA PHE A 144 -20.08 -0.61 -6.72
C PHE A 144 -20.26 -1.37 -8.05
N LYS A 145 -20.41 -2.69 -8.01
CA LYS A 145 -20.68 -3.48 -9.21
C LYS A 145 -21.89 -2.96 -9.99
N VAL A 146 -22.99 -2.73 -9.29
CA VAL A 146 -24.26 -2.26 -9.91
C VAL A 146 -24.11 -0.83 -10.45
N LEU A 147 -23.57 0.07 -9.65
CA LEU A 147 -23.45 1.48 -10.01
C LEU A 147 -22.44 1.71 -11.13
N LEU A 148 -21.26 1.12 -11.02
CA LEU A 148 -20.18 1.35 -12.00
C LEU A 148 -20.48 0.69 -13.35
N LYS A 149 -21.21 -0.43 -13.37
CA LYS A 149 -21.64 -1.06 -14.61
C LYS A 149 -22.51 -0.13 -15.48
N LYS A 150 -23.31 0.75 -14.85
CA LYS A 150 -24.19 1.67 -15.58
C LYS A 150 -23.45 2.79 -16.32
N ILE A 151 -22.23 3.10 -15.89
CA ILE A 151 -21.39 4.17 -16.45
C ILE A 151 -20.06 3.60 -16.98
N SER A 152 -19.97 2.30 -17.16
CA SER A 152 -18.74 1.65 -17.66
C SER A 152 -18.59 1.82 -19.16
N SER A 153 -17.35 1.91 -19.60
CA SER A 153 -16.92 1.97 -20.98
C SER A 153 -15.70 1.05 -21.20
N GLU A 154 -15.56 0.50 -22.40
CA GLU A 154 -14.34 -0.18 -22.82
C GLU A 154 -13.23 0.81 -23.19
N ARG A 155 -13.58 2.06 -23.46
CA ARG A 155 -12.63 3.11 -23.84
C ARG A 155 -12.37 4.05 -22.67
N LYS A 156 -11.12 4.45 -22.55
CA LYS A 156 -10.68 5.45 -21.57
C LYS A 156 -11.42 6.78 -21.81
N PRO A 157 -12.10 7.36 -20.79
CA PRO A 157 -12.74 8.67 -20.92
C PRO A 157 -11.72 9.76 -21.25
N ALA A 158 -12.12 10.77 -22.03
CA ALA A 158 -11.24 11.81 -22.52
C ALA A 158 -10.56 12.63 -21.40
N ARG A 159 -11.27 12.84 -20.27
CA ARG A 159 -10.74 13.58 -19.10
C ARG A 159 -9.93 12.70 -18.15
N VAL A 160 -9.57 11.48 -18.53
CA VAL A 160 -8.78 10.58 -17.69
C VAL A 160 -7.36 10.47 -18.21
N ASP A 161 -6.40 10.84 -17.36
CA ASP A 161 -4.98 10.65 -17.58
C ASP A 161 -4.52 9.41 -16.77
N ALA A 162 -4.20 8.33 -17.49
CA ALA A 162 -3.85 7.05 -16.91
C ALA A 162 -2.94 6.23 -17.83
N ILE A 163 -1.91 5.62 -17.22
CA ILE A 163 -1.04 4.63 -17.85
C ILE A 163 -1.58 3.22 -17.58
N ILE A 164 -2.12 3.01 -16.38
CA ILE A 164 -2.67 1.73 -15.94
C ILE A 164 -4.07 1.55 -16.52
N GLU A 165 -4.34 0.36 -17.05
CA GLU A 165 -5.65 -0.02 -17.55
C GLU A 165 -6.44 -0.83 -16.51
N PRO A 166 -7.70 -0.46 -16.19
CA PRO A 166 -8.62 -1.29 -15.43
C PRO A 166 -9.26 -2.36 -16.35
N ASN A 167 -10.04 -3.27 -15.78
CA ASN A 167 -10.88 -4.15 -16.60
C ASN A 167 -12.01 -3.38 -17.30
N PHE A 168 -12.53 -2.35 -16.64
CA PHE A 168 -13.54 -1.45 -17.19
C PHE A 168 -13.24 -0.02 -16.78
N TRP A 169 -13.24 0.87 -17.75
CA TRP A 169 -13.26 2.31 -17.49
C TRP A 169 -14.63 2.76 -17.05
N VAL A 170 -14.69 3.84 -16.30
CA VAL A 170 -15.95 4.50 -15.94
C VAL A 170 -15.81 6.01 -16.11
N ASP A 171 -16.90 6.67 -16.48
CA ASP A 171 -16.93 8.11 -16.51
C ASP A 171 -16.65 8.66 -15.10
N PRO A 172 -15.78 9.67 -14.96
CA PRO A 172 -15.49 10.32 -13.69
C PRO A 172 -16.76 10.98 -13.12
N LYS A 173 -17.45 10.26 -12.22
CA LYS A 173 -18.73 10.69 -11.65
C LYS A 173 -18.79 10.54 -10.14
N TYR A 174 -18.13 9.53 -9.58
CA TYR A 174 -18.29 9.17 -8.19
C TYR A 174 -17.01 9.41 -7.40
N VAL A 175 -17.15 10.01 -6.22
CA VAL A 175 -16.08 10.28 -5.28
C VAL A 175 -16.16 9.28 -4.12
N VAL A 176 -15.01 8.80 -3.67
CA VAL A 176 -14.87 7.91 -2.50
C VAL A 176 -13.78 8.43 -1.57
N THR A 177 -13.95 8.21 -0.29
CA THR A 177 -12.95 8.57 0.72
C THR A 177 -12.02 7.40 1.00
N VAL A 178 -10.73 7.67 0.96
CA VAL A 178 -9.66 6.69 1.12
C VAL A 178 -8.70 7.13 2.21
N ARG A 179 -8.20 6.18 2.99
CA ARG A 179 -7.04 6.37 3.86
C ARG A 179 -5.86 5.63 3.27
N ALA A 180 -4.69 6.25 3.28
CA ALA A 180 -3.43 5.64 2.86
C ALA A 180 -2.37 5.83 3.94
N ASP A 181 -1.31 5.04 3.89
CA ASP A 181 -0.25 5.12 4.88
C ASP A 181 0.80 6.17 4.50
N GLU A 182 1.09 6.33 3.21
CA GLU A 182 2.06 7.32 2.70
C GLU A 182 1.83 7.65 1.22
N ILE A 183 2.42 8.75 0.77
CA ILE A 183 2.54 9.12 -0.64
C ILE A 183 3.97 8.82 -1.10
N THR A 184 4.11 8.19 -2.26
CA THR A 184 5.41 7.84 -2.86
C THR A 184 5.47 8.26 -4.32
N LYS A 185 6.67 8.34 -4.90
CA LYS A 185 6.84 8.43 -6.36
C LYS A 185 6.59 7.07 -7.01
N SER A 186 5.95 7.07 -8.18
CA SER A 186 5.59 5.86 -8.91
C SER A 186 5.64 6.08 -10.42
N PRO A 187 6.23 5.18 -11.20
CA PRO A 187 6.20 5.24 -12.66
C PRO A 187 4.83 4.83 -13.24
N MET A 188 3.95 4.24 -12.41
CA MET A 188 2.68 3.66 -12.84
C MET A 188 1.50 4.64 -12.77
N HIS A 189 1.66 5.76 -12.06
CA HIS A 189 0.59 6.72 -11.84
C HIS A 189 0.94 8.09 -12.41
N THR A 190 -0.08 8.83 -12.86
CA THR A 190 0.09 10.09 -13.59
C THR A 190 -0.08 11.32 -12.71
N CYS A 191 -0.56 11.20 -11.47
CA CYS A 191 -0.74 12.33 -10.57
C CYS A 191 0.54 13.17 -10.44
N GLY A 192 0.50 14.41 -10.90
CA GLY A 192 1.64 15.34 -10.85
C GLY A 192 2.86 14.89 -11.66
N ARG A 193 2.68 14.08 -12.69
CA ARG A 193 3.72 13.68 -13.62
C ARG A 193 4.04 14.86 -14.55
N GLU A 194 5.31 15.25 -14.61
CA GLU A 194 5.73 16.48 -15.31
C GLU A 194 5.92 16.29 -16.82
N SER A 195 6.08 15.06 -17.29
CA SER A 195 6.28 14.75 -18.71
C SER A 195 5.84 13.35 -19.08
N ASP A 196 5.67 13.06 -20.37
CA ASP A 196 5.36 11.72 -20.90
C ASP A 196 6.61 10.85 -21.10
N SER A 197 7.78 11.29 -20.62
CA SER A 197 9.01 10.50 -20.66
C SER A 197 8.84 9.17 -19.92
N PRO A 198 9.41 8.06 -20.41
CA PRO A 198 9.36 6.77 -19.72
C PRO A 198 9.90 6.78 -18.29
N ASP A 199 10.85 7.69 -18.02
CA ASP A 199 11.48 7.84 -16.70
C ASP A 199 10.71 8.78 -15.76
N ALA A 200 9.68 9.47 -16.27
CA ALA A 200 8.89 10.39 -15.48
C ALA A 200 8.00 9.62 -14.48
N THR A 201 7.99 10.10 -13.25
CA THR A 201 7.20 9.51 -12.16
C THR A 201 6.11 10.46 -11.69
N GLY A 202 4.93 9.91 -11.44
CA GLY A 202 3.86 10.58 -10.74
C GLY A 202 3.88 10.25 -9.23
N TYR A 203 2.85 10.68 -8.52
CA TYR A 203 2.62 10.34 -7.12
C TYR A 203 1.64 9.19 -6.99
N ALA A 204 1.82 8.36 -5.98
CA ALA A 204 0.96 7.22 -5.67
C ALA A 204 0.69 7.11 -4.17
N LEU A 205 -0.51 6.66 -3.81
CA LEU A 205 -0.86 6.29 -2.45
C LEU A 205 -0.43 4.85 -2.15
N ARG A 206 0.23 4.66 -1.01
CA ARG A 206 0.63 3.34 -0.52
C ARG A 206 -0.39 2.80 0.47
N PHE A 207 -0.69 1.51 0.34
CA PHE A 207 -1.65 0.79 1.19
C PHE A 207 -3.03 1.48 1.30
N PRO A 208 -3.62 1.92 0.17
CA PRO A 208 -4.90 2.58 0.19
C PRO A 208 -6.00 1.63 0.64
N ARG A 209 -6.91 2.13 1.47
CA ARG A 209 -8.11 1.42 1.92
C ARG A 209 -9.33 2.33 1.86
N LEU A 210 -10.43 1.82 1.37
CA LEU A 210 -11.70 2.52 1.39
C LEU A 210 -12.13 2.69 2.86
N VAL A 211 -12.56 3.90 3.22
CA VAL A 211 -13.06 4.22 4.57
C VAL A 211 -14.47 4.77 4.56
N SER A 212 -14.98 5.19 3.41
CA SER A 212 -16.40 5.56 3.25
C SER A 212 -17.26 4.30 3.11
N ASP A 213 -18.49 4.36 3.61
CA ASP A 213 -19.48 3.29 3.41
C ASP A 213 -19.99 3.21 1.96
N GLY A 214 -19.46 4.05 1.07
CA GLY A 214 -19.84 4.13 -0.32
C GLY A 214 -19.34 5.38 -0.99
N ILE A 215 -20.17 5.92 -1.87
CA ILE A 215 -19.91 7.13 -2.64
C ILE A 215 -20.19 8.38 -1.77
N ARG A 216 -19.39 9.42 -1.96
CA ARG A 216 -19.60 10.76 -1.43
C ARG A 216 -20.63 11.48 -2.31
N GLU A 217 -21.89 11.43 -1.91
CA GLU A 217 -22.99 12.09 -2.65
C GLU A 217 -22.96 13.62 -2.53
N ASP A 218 -22.23 14.12 -1.54
CA ASP A 218 -22.05 15.54 -1.24
C ASP A 218 -20.93 16.21 -2.04
N LYS A 219 -20.22 15.46 -2.91
CA LYS A 219 -19.08 15.95 -3.70
C LYS A 219 -19.23 15.65 -5.17
N SER A 220 -18.95 16.64 -6.00
CA SER A 220 -18.68 16.45 -7.41
C SER A 220 -17.25 15.88 -7.64
N PRO A 221 -16.96 15.31 -8.80
CA PRO A 221 -15.60 14.85 -9.12
C PRO A 221 -14.55 15.96 -9.02
N GLU A 222 -14.90 17.18 -9.36
CA GLU A 222 -14.05 18.37 -9.31
C GLU A 222 -13.79 18.86 -7.86
N ASP A 223 -14.63 18.45 -6.89
CA ASP A 223 -14.45 18.72 -5.45
C ASP A 223 -13.54 17.66 -4.77
N ALA A 224 -13.07 16.67 -5.50
CA ALA A 224 -12.13 15.69 -4.98
C ALA A 224 -10.77 16.32 -4.70
N THR A 225 -9.93 15.61 -3.95
CA THR A 225 -8.56 16.04 -3.68
C THR A 225 -7.82 16.32 -4.99
N THR A 226 -7.14 17.46 -5.02
CA THR A 226 -6.43 17.93 -6.21
C THR A 226 -4.99 17.40 -6.28
N THR A 227 -4.42 17.38 -7.49
CA THR A 227 -3.01 17.07 -7.70
C THR A 227 -2.09 17.98 -6.87
N LYS A 228 -2.44 19.25 -6.73
CA LYS A 228 -1.68 20.23 -5.94
C LYS A 228 -1.65 19.84 -4.46
N GLU A 229 -2.78 19.48 -3.88
CA GLU A 229 -2.88 19.03 -2.48
C GLU A 229 -2.04 17.77 -2.23
N ILE A 230 -2.05 16.80 -3.13
CA ILE A 230 -1.20 15.60 -3.03
C ILE A 230 0.29 15.96 -3.01
N ILE A 231 0.72 16.90 -3.86
CA ILE A 231 2.11 17.37 -3.89
C ILE A 231 2.48 18.06 -2.57
N GLU A 232 1.59 18.86 -2.00
CA GLU A 232 1.79 19.54 -0.73
C GLU A 232 1.88 18.53 0.43
N MET A 233 0.96 17.57 0.50
CA MET A 233 0.98 16.47 1.49
C MET A 233 2.29 15.68 1.41
N TYR A 234 2.77 15.36 0.19
CA TYR A 234 4.04 14.65 0.02
C TYR A 234 5.25 15.47 0.52
N LYS A 235 5.25 16.77 0.30
CA LYS A 235 6.32 17.66 0.79
C LYS A 235 6.32 17.74 2.32
N LEU A 236 5.13 17.81 2.94
CA LEU A 236 4.97 17.82 4.39
C LEU A 236 5.44 16.49 5.01
N GLN A 237 5.06 15.36 4.41
CA GLN A 237 5.51 14.03 4.83
C GLN A 237 7.04 13.89 4.83
N LYS A 238 7.74 14.53 3.88
CA LYS A 238 9.21 14.55 3.83
C LYS A 238 9.85 15.43 4.90
N LYS A 239 9.23 16.57 5.27
CA LYS A 239 9.77 17.46 6.29
C LYS A 239 9.79 16.80 7.66
N VAL A 240 8.73 16.09 8.03
CA VAL A 240 8.65 15.32 9.28
C VAL A 240 9.76 14.25 9.36
N LYS A 241 10.21 13.70 8.22
CA LYS A 241 11.33 12.73 8.17
C LYS A 241 12.72 13.35 8.40
N VAL A 242 12.87 14.65 8.24
CA VAL A 242 14.17 15.35 8.41
C VAL A 242 14.30 15.99 9.81
N GLU A 243 13.19 16.23 10.46
CA GLU A 243 13.15 16.88 11.80
C GLU A 243 13.02 15.85 12.94
N SER A 244 12.87 14.57 12.65
CA SER A 244 12.81 13.44 13.58
C SER A 244 14.06 12.56 13.49
#